data_0a28e04fd68d4f3162a7e4589ba20324
#
_entry.id   0a28e04fd68d4f3162a7e4589ba20324
#
_cell.length_a   1.000
_cell.length_b   1.000
_cell.length_c   1.000
_cell.angle_alpha   90.00
_cell.angle_beta   90.00
_cell.angle_gamma   90.00
#
_symmetry.space_group_name_H-M   'P 1'
#
loop_
_entity.id
_entity.type
_entity.pdbx_description
1 polymer ?
#
loop_
_entity_poly.entity_id
_entity_poly.type
_entity_poly.pdbx_seq_one_letter_code
_entity_poly.pdbx_strand_id
1 'polypeptide(L)'
;MCIRDRIVAGGWYFYTSSEIQVSDNLTLGDAIQPGIPKATLILAGNNKQSLTPTYPTPVKVNHSTTAIAQNGALIYPTTPNTNIDSILKQRSEVIENNTLTTEQGNEFRVTFEDGTTVHLNYNTELRYPVKFSQTKRMVYLKGEAYFKVAQDTRPFYVITDHGTIRQYGTEFNVNTFSPERTEVALVKGSISIIPTKSSQEQFIKPGQLAHIEQKNNNISIHNVDLTPYIAWNEGRLIFENRTLENIVEILEHWYNVDISFGTSELKQLRFTGNMDRYATISPILKAIA
;
A
#
# COMPACT_ATOMS: atom_id res chain seq x y z
N MET A 1 20.13 -29.63 -5.89
CA MET A 1 18.89 -30.41 -5.92
C MET A 1 17.94 -29.72 -4.96
N CYS A 2 17.05 -28.84 -5.47
CA CYS A 2 16.10 -28.10 -4.63
C CYS A 2 15.05 -29.09 -4.13
N ILE A 3 15.03 -29.35 -2.84
CA ILE A 3 13.94 -30.07 -2.18
C ILE A 3 12.86 -29.02 -1.94
N ARG A 4 11.79 -29.11 -2.72
CA ARG A 4 10.55 -28.37 -2.46
C ARG A 4 9.78 -29.14 -1.39
N ASP A 5 9.79 -28.65 -0.17
CA ASP A 5 9.04 -29.28 0.90
C ASP A 5 7.55 -28.98 0.73
N ARG A 6 6.76 -30.07 0.68
CA ARG A 6 5.29 -30.02 0.62
C ARG A 6 4.73 -30.29 2.00
N ILE A 7 3.93 -29.38 2.53
CA ILE A 7 3.16 -29.65 3.74
C ILE A 7 1.68 -29.67 3.39
N VAL A 8 1.00 -30.71 3.87
CA VAL A 8 -0.44 -30.88 3.75
C VAL A 8 -1.06 -30.57 5.10
N ALA A 9 -1.78 -29.45 5.23
CA ALA A 9 -2.64 -29.17 6.36
C ALA A 9 -4.05 -29.01 5.85
N GLY A 10 -4.97 -29.91 6.22
CA GLY A 10 -6.37 -29.81 5.86
C GLY A 10 -6.68 -29.72 4.36
N GLY A 11 -5.86 -30.32 3.48
CA GLY A 11 -6.02 -30.24 2.03
C GLY A 11 -5.27 -29.10 1.34
N TRP A 12 -4.36 -28.43 2.03
CA TRP A 12 -3.54 -27.33 1.53
C TRP A 12 -2.11 -27.76 1.28
N TYR A 13 -1.48 -27.14 0.26
CA TYR A 13 -0.06 -27.31 -0.06
C TYR A 13 0.64 -25.96 -0.03
N PHE A 14 1.73 -25.86 0.75
CA PHE A 14 2.55 -24.65 0.84
C PHE A 14 3.88 -24.87 0.11
N TYR A 15 4.30 -23.84 -0.62
CA TYR A 15 5.63 -23.77 -1.22
C TYR A 15 6.32 -22.52 -0.71
N THR A 16 7.51 -22.66 -0.16
CA THR A 16 8.36 -21.51 0.17
C THR A 16 9.51 -21.41 -0.81
N SER A 17 9.81 -20.21 -1.25
CA SER A 17 10.95 -19.94 -2.14
C SER A 17 12.30 -19.89 -1.40
N SER A 18 12.30 -19.95 -0.06
CA SER A 18 13.48 -20.01 0.79
C SER A 18 13.69 -21.42 1.35
N GLU A 19 14.95 -21.90 1.34
CA GLU A 19 15.32 -23.13 2.06
C GLU A 19 15.18 -22.90 3.56
N ILE A 20 14.05 -23.33 4.14
CA ILE A 20 13.86 -23.34 5.59
C ILE A 20 14.26 -24.72 6.09
N GLN A 21 15.36 -24.82 6.83
CA GLN A 21 15.69 -26.01 7.61
C GLN A 21 14.81 -26.03 8.87
N VAL A 22 13.78 -26.86 8.85
CA VAL A 22 12.87 -27.01 10.00
C VAL A 22 13.46 -28.02 10.96
N SER A 23 13.68 -27.62 12.21
CA SER A 23 13.99 -28.58 13.30
C SER A 23 12.74 -29.38 13.64
N ASP A 24 12.89 -30.64 14.04
CA ASP A 24 11.84 -31.66 14.23
C ASP A 24 10.64 -31.28 15.13
N ASN A 25 10.64 -30.06 15.72
CA ASN A 25 9.63 -29.60 16.66
C ASN A 25 8.88 -28.32 16.24
N LEU A 26 9.16 -27.73 15.05
CA LEU A 26 8.46 -26.57 14.52
C LEU A 26 7.54 -27.00 13.37
N THR A 27 6.27 -26.64 13.46
CA THR A 27 5.40 -26.71 12.28
C THR A 27 5.90 -25.67 11.25
N LEU A 28 5.85 -25.96 9.95
CA LEU A 28 6.30 -25.02 8.92
C LEU A 28 5.63 -23.65 9.06
N GLY A 29 4.36 -23.61 9.46
CA GLY A 29 3.63 -22.38 9.69
C GLY A 29 4.22 -21.48 10.78
N ASP A 30 4.90 -22.04 11.77
CA ASP A 30 5.56 -21.27 12.84
C ASP A 30 6.88 -20.64 12.34
N ALA A 31 7.50 -21.19 11.29
CA ALA A 31 8.69 -20.66 10.66
C ALA A 31 8.39 -19.54 9.63
N ILE A 32 7.17 -19.50 9.07
CA ILE A 32 6.76 -18.49 8.09
C ILE A 32 6.45 -17.17 8.81
N GLN A 33 7.33 -16.19 8.61
CA GLN A 33 7.26 -14.89 9.25
C GLN A 33 6.37 -13.92 8.46
N PRO A 34 5.74 -12.95 9.12
CA PRO A 34 5.00 -11.88 8.46
C PRO A 34 5.91 -10.97 7.66
N GLY A 35 5.31 -10.16 6.81
CA GLY A 35 6.00 -9.10 6.08
C GLY A 35 6.70 -8.11 7.00
N ILE A 36 7.68 -7.42 6.45
CA ILE A 36 8.55 -6.48 7.18
C ILE A 36 8.54 -5.08 6.55
N PRO A 37 8.86 -4.03 7.33
CA PRO A 37 9.06 -2.69 6.78
C PRO A 37 10.32 -2.63 5.92
N LYS A 38 10.16 -2.67 4.60
CA LYS A 38 11.24 -2.58 3.62
C LYS A 38 10.75 -1.95 2.32
N ALA A 39 11.55 -1.09 1.73
CA ALA A 39 11.26 -0.50 0.43
C ALA A 39 12.52 -0.26 -0.40
N THR A 40 12.34 -0.03 -1.69
CA THR A 40 13.36 0.48 -2.59
C THR A 40 12.99 1.89 -3.02
N LEU A 41 13.88 2.84 -2.77
CA LEU A 41 13.78 4.20 -3.27
C LEU A 41 14.54 4.32 -4.59
N ILE A 42 13.86 4.74 -5.64
CA ILE A 42 14.42 5.00 -6.96
C ILE A 42 14.43 6.51 -7.17
N LEU A 43 15.61 7.10 -7.28
CA LEU A 43 15.81 8.52 -7.50
C LEU A 43 15.60 8.90 -8.97
N ALA A 44 15.40 10.18 -9.25
CA ALA A 44 15.20 10.72 -10.61
C ALA A 44 16.28 10.27 -11.64
N GLY A 45 17.51 9.98 -11.20
CA GLY A 45 18.61 9.43 -12.02
C GLY A 45 18.65 7.90 -12.10
N ASN A 46 17.56 7.19 -11.79
CA ASN A 46 17.48 5.72 -11.72
C ASN A 46 18.40 5.04 -10.69
N ASN A 47 19.04 5.79 -9.81
CA ASN A 47 19.79 5.23 -8.69
C ASN A 47 18.83 4.60 -7.68
N LYS A 48 19.07 3.34 -7.34
CA LYS A 48 18.25 2.58 -6.40
C LYS A 48 18.92 2.52 -5.03
N GLN A 49 18.14 2.74 -3.98
CA GLN A 49 18.56 2.60 -2.59
C GLN A 49 17.57 1.71 -1.85
N SER A 50 18.08 0.65 -1.22
CA SER A 50 17.25 -0.21 -0.34
C SER A 50 17.08 0.47 1.02
N LEU A 51 15.85 0.54 1.49
CA LEU A 51 15.46 1.11 2.78
C LEU A 51 14.96 0.00 3.70
N THR A 52 15.77 -0.35 4.69
CA THR A 52 15.42 -1.27 5.80
C THR A 52 15.84 -0.64 7.11
N PRO A 53 15.32 0.54 7.45
CA PRO A 53 15.90 1.32 8.53
C PRO A 53 15.46 0.81 9.90
N THR A 54 16.41 0.38 10.69
CA THR A 54 16.26 0.14 12.14
C THR A 54 16.67 1.37 12.96
N TYR A 55 17.58 2.19 12.44
CA TYR A 55 18.08 3.41 13.07
C TYR A 55 17.93 4.61 12.12
N PRO A 56 17.84 5.85 12.65
CA PRO A 56 17.78 7.05 11.82
C PRO A 56 18.99 7.11 10.86
N THR A 57 18.71 7.02 9.57
CA THR A 57 19.73 7.04 8.53
C THR A 57 19.44 8.15 7.53
N PRO A 58 20.39 9.11 7.31
CA PRO A 58 20.23 10.12 6.29
C PRO A 58 20.20 9.50 4.89
N VAL A 59 19.21 9.86 4.09
CA VAL A 59 19.03 9.44 2.70
C VAL A 59 19.04 10.68 1.80
N LYS A 60 20.03 10.78 0.93
CA LYS A 60 20.09 11.86 -0.06
C LYS A 60 19.09 11.59 -1.16
N VAL A 61 18.01 12.35 -1.22
CA VAL A 61 16.88 12.12 -2.13
C VAL A 61 16.98 12.92 -3.43
N ASN A 62 17.79 14.01 -3.43
CA ASN A 62 18.29 14.72 -4.61
C ASN A 62 19.54 15.53 -4.25
N HIS A 63 19.97 16.48 -5.12
CA HIS A 63 21.17 17.29 -4.89
C HIS A 63 21.09 18.17 -3.63
N SER A 64 19.91 18.66 -3.26
CA SER A 64 19.69 19.64 -2.19
C SER A 64 18.94 19.11 -0.97
N THR A 65 18.25 17.97 -1.09
CA THR A 65 17.36 17.45 -0.06
C THR A 65 17.88 16.13 0.51
N THR A 66 17.91 16.04 1.84
CA THR A 66 18.19 14.81 2.59
C THR A 66 16.95 14.48 3.42
N ALA A 67 16.42 13.28 3.26
CA ALA A 67 15.36 12.71 4.10
C ALA A 67 15.97 11.82 5.18
N ILE A 68 15.19 11.45 6.19
CA ILE A 68 15.59 10.50 7.23
C ILE A 68 14.80 9.21 7.07
N ALA A 69 15.50 8.11 6.89
CA ALA A 69 14.91 6.78 6.94
C ALA A 69 15.02 6.21 8.34
N GLN A 70 13.88 5.86 8.98
CA GLN A 70 13.84 5.26 10.32
C GLN A 70 12.53 4.51 10.56
N ASN A 71 12.59 3.42 11.34
CA ASN A 71 11.41 2.68 11.80
C ASN A 71 10.39 2.36 10.68
N GLY A 72 10.87 1.90 9.52
CA GLY A 72 10.02 1.58 8.38
C GLY A 72 9.38 2.78 7.69
N ALA A 73 9.97 3.97 7.83
CA ALA A 73 9.49 5.19 7.20
C ALA A 73 10.62 6.03 6.59
N LEU A 74 10.31 6.73 5.50
CA LEU A 74 11.13 7.80 4.91
C LEU A 74 10.47 9.14 5.21
N ILE A 75 11.18 10.02 5.92
CA ILE A 75 10.67 11.29 6.41
C ILE A 75 11.40 12.44 5.72
N TYR A 76 10.69 13.20 4.91
CA TYR A 76 11.19 14.43 4.31
C TYR A 76 11.18 15.57 5.33
N PRO A 77 12.16 16.48 5.27
CA PRO A 77 12.16 17.65 6.15
C PRO A 77 10.95 18.53 5.84
N THR A 78 10.21 18.92 6.88
CA THR A 78 9.11 19.88 6.74
C THR A 78 9.70 21.25 6.41
N THR A 79 9.29 21.83 5.30
CA THR A 79 9.62 23.23 4.99
C THR A 79 8.61 24.14 5.68
N PRO A 80 9.04 25.04 6.58
CA PRO A 80 8.15 26.09 7.07
C PRO A 80 7.67 26.92 5.86
N ASN A 81 6.38 27.20 5.83
CA ASN A 81 5.75 27.98 4.75
C ASN A 81 6.16 29.46 4.86
N THR A 82 7.43 29.79 4.63
CA THR A 82 7.98 31.16 4.75
C THR A 82 9.00 31.42 3.66
N ASN A 83 8.67 32.26 2.73
CA ASN A 83 9.34 33.45 2.21
C ASN A 83 9.08 33.66 0.72
N ILE A 84 8.62 34.89 0.42
CA ILE A 84 8.43 35.47 -0.91
C ILE A 84 9.70 35.40 -1.77
N ASP A 85 10.89 35.44 -1.17
CA ASP A 85 12.18 35.34 -1.88
C ASP A 85 12.44 33.95 -2.49
N SER A 86 11.83 32.89 -1.99
CA SER A 86 11.91 31.56 -2.59
C SER A 86 11.10 31.45 -3.88
N ILE A 87 10.06 32.27 -4.04
CA ILE A 87 9.16 32.28 -5.21
C ILE A 87 9.90 32.82 -6.45
N LEU A 88 10.79 33.77 -6.26
CA LEU A 88 11.54 34.39 -7.37
C LEU A 88 12.69 33.53 -7.90
N LYS A 89 13.21 32.58 -7.10
CA LYS A 89 14.25 31.62 -7.51
C LYS A 89 13.74 30.39 -8.26
N GLN A 90 12.44 30.11 -8.25
CA GLN A 90 11.85 28.87 -8.77
C GLN A 90 11.50 28.89 -10.28
N ARG A 91 12.10 29.76 -11.07
CA ARG A 91 11.75 29.94 -12.50
C ARG A 91 12.15 28.79 -13.43
N SER A 92 12.85 27.72 -12.93
CA SER A 92 13.26 26.56 -13.75
C SER A 92 13.70 25.33 -12.93
N GLU A 93 13.08 25.04 -11.76
CA GLU A 93 13.39 23.77 -11.11
C GLU A 93 12.75 22.62 -11.89
N VAL A 94 13.60 21.76 -12.45
CA VAL A 94 13.18 20.45 -12.97
C VAL A 94 12.51 19.70 -11.82
N ILE A 95 11.25 19.34 -12.00
CA ILE A 95 10.52 18.54 -11.01
C ILE A 95 11.16 17.15 -10.96
N GLU A 96 12.02 16.92 -9.98
CA GLU A 96 12.60 15.60 -9.74
C GLU A 96 11.59 14.70 -9.04
N ASN A 97 11.21 13.61 -9.71
CA ASN A 97 10.34 12.60 -9.13
C ASN A 97 11.17 11.45 -8.58
N ASN A 98 10.83 11.01 -7.39
CA ASN A 98 11.29 9.76 -6.81
C ASN A 98 10.17 8.71 -6.89
N THR A 99 10.55 7.46 -6.89
CA THR A 99 9.62 6.34 -6.81
C THR A 99 9.99 5.48 -5.61
N LEU A 100 9.01 5.22 -4.75
CA LEU A 100 9.14 4.32 -3.61
C LEU A 100 8.38 3.04 -3.93
N THR A 101 9.05 1.89 -3.86
CA THR A 101 8.45 0.59 -4.17
C THR A 101 8.58 -0.36 -2.99
N THR A 102 7.52 -1.09 -2.71
CA THR A 102 7.50 -2.26 -1.83
C THR A 102 7.33 -3.52 -2.65
N GLU A 103 8.02 -4.58 -2.26
CA GLU A 103 7.89 -5.90 -2.85
C GLU A 103 6.89 -6.75 -2.05
N GLN A 104 6.67 -7.98 -2.48
CA GLN A 104 5.94 -9.00 -1.74
C GLN A 104 6.53 -9.17 -0.34
N GLY A 105 5.69 -9.32 0.68
CA GLY A 105 6.13 -9.39 2.07
C GLY A 105 6.71 -8.08 2.63
N ASN A 106 6.46 -6.95 2.01
CA ASN A 106 6.99 -5.68 2.51
C ASN A 106 5.89 -4.61 2.61
N GLU A 107 6.07 -3.70 3.54
CA GLU A 107 5.30 -2.45 3.65
C GLU A 107 6.25 -1.30 3.96
N PHE A 108 5.84 -0.07 3.73
CA PHE A 108 6.68 1.08 4.08
C PHE A 108 5.87 2.37 4.20
N ARG A 109 6.39 3.34 4.96
CA ARG A 109 5.75 4.66 5.10
C ARG A 109 6.61 5.75 4.48
N VAL A 110 5.95 6.79 3.98
CA VAL A 110 6.62 8.04 3.61
C VAL A 110 5.86 9.22 4.22
N THR A 111 6.61 10.17 4.78
CA THR A 111 6.08 11.46 5.23
C THR A 111 6.67 12.53 4.35
N PHE A 112 5.83 13.28 3.65
CA PHE A 112 6.22 14.36 2.76
C PHE A 112 6.51 15.66 3.52
N GLU A 113 7.10 16.63 2.82
CA GLU A 113 7.45 17.94 3.35
C GLU A 113 6.26 18.74 3.92
N ASP A 114 5.04 18.46 3.45
CA ASP A 114 3.80 19.10 3.89
C ASP A 114 3.15 18.41 5.10
N GLY A 115 3.78 17.35 5.62
CA GLY A 115 3.26 16.53 6.72
C GLY A 115 2.28 15.44 6.29
N THR A 116 1.96 15.32 5.00
CA THR A 116 1.17 14.20 4.47
C THR A 116 1.92 12.89 4.68
N THR A 117 1.23 11.88 5.21
CA THR A 117 1.77 10.53 5.37
C THR A 117 1.07 9.55 4.45
N VAL A 118 1.84 8.67 3.84
CA VAL A 118 1.35 7.58 2.99
C VAL A 118 1.96 6.28 3.48
N HIS A 119 1.13 5.29 3.78
CA HIS A 119 1.55 3.94 4.11
C HIS A 119 1.30 3.04 2.90
N LEU A 120 2.35 2.46 2.35
CA LEU A 120 2.32 1.56 1.21
C LEU A 120 2.20 0.13 1.70
N ASN A 121 1.26 -0.63 1.15
CA ASN A 121 1.14 -2.06 1.32
C ASN A 121 2.18 -2.79 0.44
N TYR A 122 2.17 -4.14 0.43
CA TYR A 122 3.03 -4.94 -0.44
C TYR A 122 2.79 -4.63 -1.94
N ASN A 123 3.74 -5.00 -2.79
CA ASN A 123 3.66 -4.86 -4.26
C ASN A 123 3.15 -3.49 -4.73
N THR A 124 3.62 -2.42 -4.07
CA THR A 124 3.11 -1.08 -4.29
C THR A 124 4.20 -0.15 -4.79
N GLU A 125 3.86 0.65 -5.79
CA GLU A 125 4.69 1.72 -6.35
C GLU A 125 4.01 3.07 -6.13
N LEU A 126 4.74 4.01 -5.51
CA LEU A 126 4.34 5.39 -5.32
C LEU A 126 5.38 6.30 -5.96
N ARG A 127 5.00 7.03 -7.02
CA ARG A 127 5.83 8.04 -7.65
C ARG A 127 5.37 9.43 -7.24
N TYR A 128 6.29 10.26 -6.77
CA TYR A 128 6.02 11.58 -6.22
C TYR A 128 7.19 12.54 -6.45
N PRO A 129 6.95 13.87 -6.52
CA PRO A 129 8.03 14.85 -6.60
C PRO A 129 8.72 14.99 -5.23
N VAL A 130 10.02 15.25 -5.23
CA VAL A 130 10.78 15.55 -3.99
C VAL A 130 10.19 16.75 -3.27
N LYS A 131 9.64 17.72 -4.03
CA LYS A 131 8.92 18.90 -3.52
C LYS A 131 7.66 19.12 -4.34
N PHE A 132 6.53 19.32 -3.67
CA PHE A 132 5.26 19.62 -4.34
C PHE A 132 5.26 21.02 -4.97
N SER A 133 4.51 21.18 -6.06
CA SER A 133 4.35 22.48 -6.70
C SER A 133 3.56 23.47 -5.82
N GLN A 134 3.64 24.76 -6.17
CA GLN A 134 2.92 25.82 -5.44
C GLN A 134 1.40 25.76 -5.63
N THR A 135 0.91 25.06 -6.65
CA THR A 135 -0.51 25.06 -7.01
C THR A 135 -1.21 23.73 -6.73
N LYS A 136 -0.47 22.62 -6.68
CA LYS A 136 -1.02 21.28 -6.50
C LYS A 136 0.02 20.30 -5.95
N ARG A 137 -0.48 19.26 -5.28
CA ARG A 137 0.31 18.14 -4.77
C ARG A 137 -0.14 16.89 -5.53
N MET A 138 0.75 16.22 -6.25
CA MET A 138 0.39 15.08 -7.12
C MET A 138 1.29 13.90 -6.84
N VAL A 139 0.68 12.71 -6.71
CA VAL A 139 1.37 11.43 -6.63
C VAL A 139 0.71 10.44 -7.59
N TYR A 140 1.46 9.42 -8.01
CA TYR A 140 0.99 8.33 -8.85
C TYR A 140 1.08 7.03 -8.05
N LEU A 141 0.00 6.26 -8.03
CA LEU A 141 -0.10 5.02 -7.26
C LEU A 141 -0.41 3.84 -8.16
N LYS A 142 0.35 2.76 -7.95
CA LYS A 142 0.03 1.41 -8.42
C LYS A 142 0.22 0.46 -7.24
N GLY A 143 -0.78 -0.34 -6.90
CA GLY A 143 -0.82 -1.17 -5.69
C GLY A 143 -1.82 -0.62 -4.67
N GLU A 144 -1.51 -0.69 -3.38
CA GLU A 144 -2.40 -0.24 -2.31
C GLU A 144 -1.69 0.69 -1.33
N ALA A 145 -2.32 1.81 -1.03
CA ALA A 145 -1.81 2.76 -0.05
C ALA A 145 -2.90 3.43 0.78
N TYR A 146 -2.60 3.65 2.05
CA TYR A 146 -3.40 4.44 2.98
C TYR A 146 -2.82 5.85 3.09
N PHE A 147 -3.67 6.83 2.84
CA PHE A 147 -3.30 8.25 2.82
C PHE A 147 -3.86 8.97 4.02
N LYS A 148 -3.00 9.71 4.72
CA LYS A 148 -3.32 10.68 5.75
C LYS A 148 -2.81 12.03 5.29
N VAL A 149 -3.67 12.78 4.58
CA VAL A 149 -3.23 13.98 3.89
C VAL A 149 -3.38 15.19 4.78
N ALA A 150 -2.28 15.94 4.92
CA ALA A 150 -2.25 17.20 5.65
C ALA A 150 -3.18 18.24 5.00
N GLN A 151 -3.85 19.04 5.83
CA GLN A 151 -4.65 20.17 5.36
C GLN A 151 -3.74 21.21 4.68
N ASP A 152 -4.11 21.61 3.47
CA ASP A 152 -3.39 22.61 2.68
C ASP A 152 -4.40 23.26 1.72
N THR A 153 -4.15 24.50 1.31
CA THR A 153 -4.97 25.19 0.28
C THR A 153 -4.77 24.59 -1.11
N ARG A 154 -3.60 23.95 -1.35
CA ARG A 154 -3.32 23.24 -2.59
C ARG A 154 -4.00 21.87 -2.59
N PRO A 155 -4.79 21.52 -3.63
CA PRO A 155 -5.38 20.20 -3.73
C PRO A 155 -4.30 19.11 -3.84
N PHE A 156 -4.59 17.94 -3.25
CA PHE A 156 -3.77 16.75 -3.38
C PHE A 156 -4.45 15.78 -4.35
N TYR A 157 -3.68 15.21 -5.26
CA TYR A 157 -4.16 14.28 -6.27
C TYR A 157 -3.44 12.95 -6.15
N VAL A 158 -4.21 11.86 -6.10
CA VAL A 158 -3.69 10.50 -6.32
C VAL A 158 -4.14 10.05 -7.70
N ILE A 159 -3.18 9.83 -8.58
CA ILE A 159 -3.42 9.39 -9.96
C ILE A 159 -3.21 7.89 -10.03
N THR A 160 -4.20 7.19 -10.57
CA THR A 160 -4.19 5.75 -10.82
C THR A 160 -4.51 5.47 -12.29
N ASP A 161 -4.39 4.22 -12.73
CA ASP A 161 -4.72 3.83 -14.11
C ASP A 161 -6.21 4.05 -14.46
N HIS A 162 -7.11 3.94 -13.47
CA HIS A 162 -8.55 4.02 -13.70
C HIS A 162 -9.15 5.39 -13.40
N GLY A 163 -8.47 6.26 -12.65
CA GLY A 163 -8.98 7.57 -12.32
C GLY A 163 -8.07 8.38 -11.42
N THR A 164 -8.49 9.63 -11.20
CA THR A 164 -7.82 10.58 -10.32
C THR A 164 -8.67 10.85 -9.10
N ILE A 165 -8.10 10.71 -7.92
CA ILE A 165 -8.71 11.04 -6.63
C ILE A 165 -8.18 12.41 -6.21
N ARG A 166 -9.08 13.36 -5.95
CA ARG A 166 -8.76 14.74 -5.53
C ARG A 166 -9.28 15.01 -4.14
N GLN A 167 -8.45 15.63 -3.29
CA GLN A 167 -8.81 15.94 -1.92
C GLN A 167 -8.04 17.14 -1.34
N TYR A 168 -8.46 17.66 -0.13
CA TYR A 168 -7.91 18.84 0.54
C TYR A 168 -7.50 18.62 2.00
N GLY A 169 -7.58 17.41 2.55
CA GLY A 169 -7.24 17.06 3.93
C GLY A 169 -8.13 15.92 4.42
N THR A 170 -7.74 14.68 4.14
CA THR A 170 -8.59 13.50 4.26
C THR A 170 -7.78 12.29 4.69
N GLU A 171 -8.50 11.28 5.22
CA GLU A 171 -7.97 9.94 5.44
C GLU A 171 -8.73 8.94 4.58
N PHE A 172 -8.02 8.18 3.73
CA PHE A 172 -8.62 7.24 2.79
C PHE A 172 -7.62 6.17 2.34
N ASN A 173 -8.14 5.03 1.91
CA ASN A 173 -7.39 3.96 1.28
C ASN A 173 -7.65 3.93 -0.23
N VAL A 174 -6.63 3.64 -1.01
CA VAL A 174 -6.74 3.39 -2.45
C VAL A 174 -6.09 2.07 -2.76
N ASN A 175 -6.83 1.16 -3.41
CA ASN A 175 -6.35 -0.14 -3.84
C ASN A 175 -6.54 -0.30 -5.36
N THR A 176 -5.45 -0.60 -6.06
CA THR A 176 -5.39 -0.79 -7.51
C THR A 176 -4.88 -2.18 -7.90
N PHE A 177 -4.91 -3.17 -7.01
CA PHE A 177 -4.44 -4.53 -7.30
C PHE A 177 -5.30 -5.20 -8.38
N SER A 178 -6.60 -4.91 -8.40
CA SER A 178 -7.45 -5.41 -9.47
C SER A 178 -7.15 -4.69 -10.79
N PRO A 179 -6.85 -5.42 -11.89
CA PRO A 179 -6.71 -4.81 -13.21
C PRO A 179 -8.02 -4.24 -13.75
N GLU A 180 -9.17 -4.63 -13.19
CA GLU A 180 -10.49 -4.24 -13.68
C GLU A 180 -11.02 -2.98 -13.01
N ARG A 181 -10.54 -2.62 -11.82
CA ARG A 181 -11.05 -1.49 -11.04
C ARG A 181 -10.05 -0.94 -10.03
N THR A 182 -10.27 0.30 -9.64
CA THR A 182 -9.66 0.92 -8.47
C THR A 182 -10.71 1.04 -7.37
N GLU A 183 -10.36 0.64 -6.14
CA GLU A 183 -11.20 0.78 -4.95
C GLU A 183 -10.71 1.97 -4.12
N VAL A 184 -11.65 2.79 -3.65
CA VAL A 184 -11.37 3.98 -2.83
C VAL A 184 -12.27 3.97 -1.61
N ALA A 185 -11.71 3.78 -0.43
CA ALA A 185 -12.43 3.76 0.86
C ALA A 185 -12.17 5.07 1.60
N LEU A 186 -13.20 5.90 1.80
CA LEU A 186 -13.07 7.19 2.48
C LEU A 186 -13.40 7.08 3.96
N VAL A 187 -12.39 7.31 4.80
CA VAL A 187 -12.51 7.26 6.27
C VAL A 187 -12.94 8.61 6.85
N LYS A 188 -12.28 9.71 6.40
CA LYS A 188 -12.53 11.04 6.94
C LYS A 188 -12.34 12.12 5.89
N GLY A 189 -13.16 13.18 5.97
CA GLY A 189 -13.07 14.33 5.07
C GLY A 189 -13.98 14.20 3.85
N SER A 190 -13.54 14.74 2.71
CA SER A 190 -14.27 14.69 1.44
C SER A 190 -13.31 14.51 0.29
N ILE A 191 -13.62 13.64 -0.62
CA ILE A 191 -12.86 13.43 -1.85
C ILE A 191 -13.77 13.44 -3.06
N SER A 192 -13.21 13.81 -4.19
CA SER A 192 -13.84 13.62 -5.49
C SER A 192 -13.02 12.67 -6.35
N ILE A 193 -13.71 11.94 -7.21
CA ILE A 193 -13.15 10.95 -8.12
C ILE A 193 -13.49 11.34 -9.55
N ILE A 194 -12.49 11.32 -10.41
CA ILE A 194 -12.60 11.62 -11.85
C ILE A 194 -12.06 10.39 -12.60
N PRO A 195 -12.91 9.59 -13.27
CA PRO A 195 -12.44 8.46 -14.07
C PRO A 195 -11.54 8.92 -15.23
N THR A 196 -10.57 8.08 -15.64
CA THR A 196 -9.54 8.45 -16.63
C THR A 196 -10.12 8.91 -17.98
N LYS A 197 -11.26 8.34 -18.41
CA LYS A 197 -11.91 8.66 -19.69
C LYS A 197 -13.19 9.48 -19.53
N SER A 198 -13.37 10.16 -18.41
CA SER A 198 -14.53 10.98 -18.12
C SER A 198 -14.10 12.33 -17.55
N SER A 199 -14.87 13.37 -17.78
CA SER A 199 -14.72 14.65 -17.10
C SER A 199 -15.70 14.81 -15.91
N GLN A 200 -16.55 13.82 -15.67
CA GLN A 200 -17.52 13.88 -14.59
C GLN A 200 -16.85 13.57 -13.26
N GLU A 201 -16.88 14.54 -12.38
CA GLU A 201 -16.38 14.45 -11.02
C GLU A 201 -17.50 13.97 -10.09
N GLN A 202 -17.24 12.91 -9.31
CA GLN A 202 -18.17 12.38 -8.32
C GLN A 202 -17.59 12.47 -6.92
N PHE A 203 -18.39 12.97 -5.98
CA PHE A 203 -17.98 13.11 -4.58
C PHE A 203 -18.40 11.88 -3.78
N ILE A 204 -17.53 11.46 -2.85
CA ILE A 204 -17.85 10.42 -1.87
C ILE A 204 -17.71 10.97 -0.45
N LYS A 205 -18.45 10.35 0.48
CA LYS A 205 -18.55 10.72 1.89
C LYS A 205 -17.87 9.68 2.78
N PRO A 206 -17.47 10.05 4.00
CA PRO A 206 -16.97 9.07 4.97
C PRO A 206 -17.93 7.89 5.16
N GLY A 207 -17.37 6.66 5.26
CA GLY A 207 -18.14 5.42 5.31
C GLY A 207 -18.52 4.87 3.93
N GLN A 208 -18.06 5.49 2.85
CA GLN A 208 -18.31 5.01 1.49
C GLN A 208 -17.09 4.38 0.85
N LEU A 209 -17.35 3.28 0.13
CA LEU A 209 -16.44 2.62 -0.80
C LEU A 209 -16.86 2.95 -2.22
N ALA A 210 -15.94 3.47 -3.02
CA ALA A 210 -16.15 3.69 -4.44
C ALA A 210 -15.31 2.71 -5.27
N HIS A 211 -15.90 2.15 -6.34
CA HIS A 211 -15.21 1.39 -7.36
C HIS A 211 -15.19 2.19 -8.67
N ILE A 212 -14.01 2.38 -9.22
CA ILE A 212 -13.79 3.01 -10.53
C ILE A 212 -13.55 1.90 -11.52
N GLU A 213 -14.53 1.59 -12.35
CA GLU A 213 -14.49 0.46 -13.28
C GLU A 213 -13.73 0.82 -14.57
N GLN A 214 -12.77 -0.03 -14.97
CA GLN A 214 -11.99 0.15 -16.19
C GLN A 214 -12.87 0.09 -17.46
N LYS A 215 -13.78 -0.88 -17.50
CA LYS A 215 -14.53 -1.23 -18.73
C LYS A 215 -15.44 -0.12 -19.24
N ASN A 216 -16.12 0.58 -18.35
CA ASN A 216 -17.17 1.57 -18.69
C ASN A 216 -16.90 2.96 -18.09
N ASN A 217 -15.80 3.13 -17.35
CA ASN A 217 -15.46 4.33 -16.58
C ASN A 217 -16.57 4.79 -15.62
N ASN A 218 -17.41 3.85 -15.16
CA ASN A 218 -18.41 4.14 -14.16
C ASN A 218 -17.79 4.15 -12.77
N ILE A 219 -18.39 4.96 -11.89
CA ILE A 219 -18.10 4.93 -10.47
C ILE A 219 -19.34 4.35 -9.78
N SER A 220 -19.19 3.25 -9.08
CA SER A 220 -20.21 2.74 -8.15
C SER A 220 -19.82 3.08 -6.72
N ILE A 221 -20.78 3.55 -5.93
CA ILE A 221 -20.56 4.02 -4.57
C ILE A 221 -21.46 3.23 -3.62
N HIS A 222 -20.86 2.64 -2.59
CA HIS A 222 -21.53 1.79 -1.62
C HIS A 222 -21.28 2.28 -0.20
N ASN A 223 -22.31 2.29 0.65
CA ASN A 223 -22.15 2.46 2.09
C ASN A 223 -21.83 1.09 2.68
N VAL A 224 -20.65 0.93 3.26
CA VAL A 224 -20.16 -0.35 3.77
C VAL A 224 -19.39 -0.13 5.08
N ASP A 225 -19.18 -1.20 5.85
CA ASP A 225 -18.13 -1.16 6.86
C ASP A 225 -16.77 -1.09 6.16
N LEU A 226 -16.00 -0.04 6.45
CA LEU A 226 -14.68 0.17 5.87
C LEU A 226 -13.59 -0.62 6.59
N THR A 227 -13.88 -1.20 7.75
CA THR A 227 -12.89 -1.89 8.59
C THR A 227 -12.07 -2.93 7.80
N PRO A 228 -12.67 -3.82 6.98
CA PRO A 228 -11.91 -4.79 6.20
C PRO A 228 -10.97 -4.19 5.14
N TYR A 229 -11.22 -2.94 4.71
CA TYR A 229 -10.46 -2.25 3.67
C TYR A 229 -9.28 -1.43 4.21
N ILE A 230 -9.29 -1.13 5.52
CA ILE A 230 -8.28 -0.26 6.15
C ILE A 230 -7.50 -0.91 7.28
N ALA A 231 -7.97 -2.07 7.79
CA ALA A 231 -7.40 -2.75 8.95
C ALA A 231 -5.91 -3.09 8.78
N TRP A 232 -5.47 -3.36 7.56
CA TRP A 232 -4.07 -3.65 7.26
C TRP A 232 -3.13 -2.51 7.69
N ASN A 233 -3.57 -1.25 7.54
CA ASN A 233 -2.80 -0.07 7.99
C ASN A 233 -2.65 -0.01 9.52
N GLU A 234 -3.52 -0.70 10.26
CA GLU A 234 -3.52 -0.82 11.72
C GLU A 234 -2.90 -2.13 12.22
N GLY A 235 -2.27 -2.89 11.33
CA GLY A 235 -1.62 -4.15 11.67
C GLY A 235 -2.59 -5.32 11.84
N ARG A 236 -3.77 -5.27 11.22
CA ARG A 236 -4.79 -6.33 11.31
C ARG A 236 -5.17 -6.86 9.93
N LEU A 237 -5.52 -8.14 9.88
CA LEU A 237 -6.17 -8.79 8.74
C LEU A 237 -7.61 -9.08 9.13
N ILE A 238 -8.56 -8.38 8.52
CA ILE A 238 -9.99 -8.55 8.80
C ILE A 238 -10.68 -9.04 7.52
N PHE A 239 -11.35 -10.17 7.66
CA PHE A 239 -12.11 -10.81 6.60
C PHE A 239 -13.58 -10.86 7.02
N GLU A 240 -14.47 -10.38 6.17
CA GLU A 240 -15.93 -10.50 6.35
C GLU A 240 -16.51 -11.27 5.19
N ASN A 241 -17.00 -12.47 5.46
CA ASN A 241 -17.63 -13.34 4.46
C ASN A 241 -16.80 -13.44 3.15
N ARG A 242 -15.46 -13.40 3.26
CA ARG A 242 -14.55 -13.48 2.11
C ARG A 242 -14.32 -14.91 1.70
N THR A 243 -14.22 -15.13 0.39
CA THR A 243 -13.83 -16.43 -0.14
C THR A 243 -12.41 -16.78 0.26
N LEU A 244 -12.16 -18.06 0.45
CA LEU A 244 -10.85 -18.55 0.82
C LEU A 244 -9.80 -18.24 -0.27
N GLU A 245 -10.20 -18.22 -1.54
CA GLU A 245 -9.35 -17.79 -2.66
C GLU A 245 -8.83 -16.35 -2.43
N ASN A 246 -9.72 -15.40 -2.07
CA ASN A 246 -9.29 -14.02 -1.81
C ASN A 246 -8.46 -13.88 -0.52
N ILE A 247 -8.71 -14.72 0.49
CA ILE A 247 -7.90 -14.72 1.71
C ILE A 247 -6.49 -15.23 1.40
N VAL A 248 -6.39 -16.32 0.65
CA VAL A 248 -5.11 -16.90 0.23
C VAL A 248 -4.28 -15.92 -0.56
N GLU A 249 -4.86 -15.20 -1.51
CA GLU A 249 -4.16 -14.16 -2.29
C GLU A 249 -3.50 -13.10 -1.38
N ILE A 250 -4.21 -12.66 -0.33
CA ILE A 250 -3.66 -11.70 0.64
C ILE A 250 -2.51 -12.35 1.45
N LEU A 251 -2.68 -13.60 1.88
CA LEU A 251 -1.66 -14.31 2.66
C LEU A 251 -0.40 -14.60 1.82
N GLU A 252 -0.54 -15.02 0.58
CA GLU A 252 0.57 -15.23 -0.35
C GLU A 252 1.41 -13.98 -0.49
N HIS A 253 0.76 -12.85 -0.70
CA HIS A 253 1.45 -11.57 -0.86
C HIS A 253 2.10 -11.07 0.43
N TRP A 254 1.43 -11.21 1.59
CA TRP A 254 1.96 -10.69 2.84
C TRP A 254 3.04 -11.56 3.47
N TYR A 255 2.89 -12.88 3.38
CA TYR A 255 3.86 -13.83 3.93
C TYR A 255 4.93 -14.26 2.92
N ASN A 256 4.83 -13.82 1.68
CA ASN A 256 5.72 -14.20 0.57
C ASN A 256 5.81 -15.73 0.42
N VAL A 257 4.65 -16.36 0.28
CA VAL A 257 4.48 -17.81 0.11
C VAL A 257 3.58 -18.11 -1.09
N ASP A 258 3.68 -19.33 -1.62
CA ASP A 258 2.72 -19.85 -2.60
C ASP A 258 1.81 -20.87 -1.91
N ILE A 259 0.49 -20.70 -2.03
CA ILE A 259 -0.54 -21.56 -1.43
C ILE A 259 -1.36 -22.24 -2.52
N SER A 260 -1.44 -23.57 -2.49
CA SER A 260 -2.22 -24.34 -3.46
C SER A 260 -3.42 -25.01 -2.80
N PHE A 261 -4.55 -25.02 -3.51
CA PHE A 261 -5.75 -25.71 -3.07
C PHE A 261 -5.71 -27.19 -3.47
N GLY A 262 -6.04 -28.10 -2.55
CA GLY A 262 -6.16 -29.53 -2.84
C GLY A 262 -7.32 -29.82 -3.80
N THR A 263 -8.43 -29.08 -3.67
CA THR A 263 -9.58 -29.16 -4.57
C THR A 263 -10.13 -27.76 -4.86
N SER A 264 -10.83 -27.60 -6.00
CA SER A 264 -11.37 -26.30 -6.43
C SER A 264 -12.53 -25.81 -5.55
N GLU A 265 -13.24 -26.70 -4.90
CA GLU A 265 -14.38 -26.40 -4.03
C GLU A 265 -13.96 -25.57 -2.83
N LEU A 266 -12.75 -25.80 -2.29
CA LEU A 266 -12.21 -25.07 -1.16
C LEU A 266 -12.09 -23.56 -1.43
N LYS A 267 -11.87 -23.16 -2.67
CA LYS A 267 -11.73 -21.76 -3.06
C LYS A 267 -12.95 -20.90 -2.70
N GLN A 268 -14.15 -21.52 -2.78
CA GLN A 268 -15.42 -20.85 -2.56
C GLN A 268 -15.90 -20.84 -1.10
N LEU A 269 -15.20 -21.55 -0.21
CA LEU A 269 -15.49 -21.48 1.23
C LEU A 269 -15.32 -20.04 1.71
N ARG A 270 -16.18 -19.62 2.63
CA ARG A 270 -16.20 -18.25 3.13
C ARG A 270 -15.87 -18.19 4.60
N PHE A 271 -15.03 -17.23 4.95
CA PHE A 271 -14.56 -17.03 6.31
C PHE A 271 -14.76 -15.59 6.75
N THR A 272 -15.01 -15.46 8.05
CA THR A 272 -14.99 -14.21 8.79
C THR A 272 -13.99 -14.35 9.91
N GLY A 273 -13.07 -13.41 10.03
CA GLY A 273 -12.01 -13.45 11.03
C GLY A 273 -11.33 -12.11 11.21
N ASN A 274 -10.65 -11.98 12.35
CA ASN A 274 -9.88 -10.78 12.69
C ASN A 274 -8.58 -11.23 13.38
N MET A 275 -7.44 -10.99 12.75
CA MET A 275 -6.14 -11.54 13.07
C MET A 275 -5.07 -10.47 13.12
N ASP A 276 -4.01 -10.72 13.91
CA ASP A 276 -2.82 -9.87 13.91
C ASP A 276 -2.03 -10.10 12.61
N ARG A 277 -1.81 -9.04 11.86
CA ARG A 277 -1.05 -9.04 10.60
C ARG A 277 0.42 -9.40 10.82
N TYR A 278 0.97 -9.09 11.98
CA TYR A 278 2.39 -9.32 12.31
C TYR A 278 2.64 -10.63 13.06
N ALA A 279 1.62 -11.45 13.28
CA ALA A 279 1.80 -12.82 13.76
C ALA A 279 2.38 -13.71 12.65
N THR A 280 2.95 -14.87 13.02
CA THR A 280 3.28 -15.92 12.04
C THR A 280 2.02 -16.43 11.34
N ILE A 281 2.15 -17.07 10.19
CA ILE A 281 0.98 -17.57 9.44
C ILE A 281 0.24 -18.71 10.15
N SER A 282 0.90 -19.42 11.07
CA SER A 282 0.36 -20.64 11.74
C SER A 282 -0.99 -20.45 12.41
N PRO A 283 -1.26 -19.40 13.20
CA PRO A 283 -2.58 -19.17 13.79
C PRO A 283 -3.69 -19.02 12.74
N ILE A 284 -3.39 -18.39 11.62
CA ILE A 284 -4.34 -18.18 10.52
C ILE A 284 -4.70 -19.52 9.90
N LEU A 285 -3.70 -20.33 9.59
CA LEU A 285 -3.88 -21.65 9.00
C LEU A 285 -4.69 -22.58 9.92
N LYS A 286 -4.40 -22.55 11.23
CA LYS A 286 -5.16 -23.33 12.23
C LYS A 286 -6.61 -22.89 12.36
N ALA A 287 -6.93 -21.63 12.08
CA ALA A 287 -8.31 -21.13 12.11
C ALA A 287 -9.11 -21.51 10.85
N ILE A 288 -8.42 -21.80 9.74
CA ILE A 288 -9.03 -22.14 8.45
C ILE A 288 -9.12 -23.68 8.26
N ALA A 289 -8.20 -24.46 8.88
CA ALA A 289 -8.16 -25.92 8.79
C ALA A 289 -9.24 -26.61 9.63
#